data_692312c6345cf2a02a28167589757388
#
_entry.id   692312c6345cf2a02a28167589757388
#
_cell.length_a   1.000
_cell.length_b   1.000
_cell.length_c   1.000
_cell.angle_alpha   90.00
_cell.angle_beta   90.00
_cell.angle_gamma   90.00
#
_symmetry.space_group_name_H-M   'P 1'
#
loop_
_entity.id
_entity.type
_entity.pdbx_description
1 polymer ?
#
loop_
_entity_poly.entity_id
_entity_poly.type
_entity_poly.pdbx_seq_one_letter_code
_entity_poly.pdbx_strand_id
1 'polypeptide(L)'
;DIFQPGKFNPGLFDTNKKKVKQFYPRSCSLGVMLNGPQAEQINGIIRQMNDGDLSTGVVMSTNPLLVACYSDDFDAVALYCYPTELGTKLGWSVGTRLLTVNWYNGYGLTKKNKDLDYGSRYNKKYKTVGPLIAELYTDNIERINRKKSEIPEEILESARLDGITTTREMFNI
;
A
#
# COMPACT_ATOMS: atom_id res chain seq x y z
N ASP A 1 13.27 11.08 10.38
CA ASP A 1 12.53 10.59 9.20
C ASP A 1 11.82 11.76 8.57
N ILE A 2 12.30 12.20 7.39
CA ILE A 2 11.71 13.34 6.70
C ILE A 2 10.69 12.76 5.70
N PHE A 3 9.42 12.94 6.03
CA PHE A 3 8.33 12.70 5.10
C PHE A 3 8.40 13.72 3.95
N GLN A 4 8.51 13.24 2.73
CA GLN A 4 8.27 14.06 1.54
C GLN A 4 7.26 13.35 0.65
N PRO A 5 6.05 13.90 0.53
CA PRO A 5 5.13 13.47 -0.50
C PRO A 5 5.73 13.79 -1.87
N GLY A 6 5.47 12.93 -2.83
CA GLY A 6 5.78 13.15 -4.22
C GLY A 6 4.94 14.25 -4.85
N LYS A 7 4.31 13.99 -5.98
CA LYS A 7 3.27 14.89 -6.50
C LYS A 7 2.11 14.88 -5.50
N PHE A 8 2.01 15.94 -4.73
CA PHE A 8 1.20 16.03 -3.55
C PHE A 8 -0.31 15.86 -3.84
N ASN A 9 -0.82 14.67 -3.61
CA ASN A 9 -2.24 14.37 -3.60
C ASN A 9 -2.59 13.66 -2.27
N PRO A 10 -2.74 14.41 -1.17
CA PRO A 10 -2.94 13.82 0.15
C PRO A 10 -4.29 13.10 0.26
N GLY A 11 -4.30 12.01 1.01
CA GLY A 11 -5.50 11.21 1.26
C GLY A 11 -6.60 11.97 1.98
N LEU A 12 -6.24 12.72 3.01
CA LEU A 12 -7.14 13.44 3.92
C LEU A 12 -8.26 12.55 4.46
N PHE A 13 -7.92 11.30 4.83
CA PHE A 13 -8.89 10.32 5.31
C PHE A 13 -9.08 10.39 6.81
N ASP A 14 -10.32 10.42 7.24
CA ASP A 14 -10.69 10.08 8.61
C ASP A 14 -10.48 8.59 8.85
N THR A 15 -9.60 8.27 9.78
CA THR A 15 -9.17 6.90 10.03
C THR A 15 -10.00 6.26 11.14
N ASN A 16 -10.53 5.09 10.87
CA ASN A 16 -11.23 4.29 11.87
C ASN A 16 -10.21 3.54 12.77
N LYS A 17 -10.05 4.00 14.01
CA LYS A 17 -9.09 3.41 14.97
C LYS A 17 -9.33 1.93 15.27
N LYS A 18 -10.58 1.43 15.18
CA LYS A 18 -10.89 0.01 15.36
C LYS A 18 -10.32 -0.79 14.18
N LYS A 19 -10.50 -0.30 12.96
CA LYS A 19 -9.91 -0.90 11.76
C LYS A 19 -8.38 -0.87 11.82
N VAL A 20 -7.77 0.23 12.27
CA VAL A 20 -6.31 0.28 12.46
C VAL A 20 -5.83 -0.82 13.38
N LYS A 21 -6.47 -1.03 14.52
CA LYS A 21 -6.11 -2.12 15.44
C LYS A 21 -6.31 -3.50 14.83
N GLN A 22 -7.36 -3.69 14.03
CA GLN A 22 -7.69 -4.96 13.38
C GLN A 22 -6.73 -5.32 12.25
N PHE A 23 -6.38 -4.34 11.41
CA PHE A 23 -5.60 -4.53 10.18
C PHE A 23 -4.17 -3.97 10.29
N TYR A 24 -3.72 -3.67 11.51
CA TYR A 24 -2.34 -3.21 11.70
C TYR A 24 -1.39 -4.16 10.98
N PRO A 25 -0.51 -3.67 10.09
CA PRO A 25 0.45 -4.52 9.41
C PRO A 25 1.28 -5.22 10.49
N ARG A 26 1.11 -6.51 10.62
CA ARG A 26 1.86 -7.33 11.57
C ARG A 26 3.29 -7.48 11.06
N SER A 27 4.09 -6.45 11.25
CA SER A 27 5.53 -6.67 11.26
C SER A 27 5.79 -7.69 12.37
N CYS A 28 6.66 -8.66 12.12
CA CYS A 28 6.96 -9.78 13.03
C CYS A 28 7.64 -9.34 14.35
N SER A 29 7.25 -8.21 14.92
CA SER A 29 7.69 -7.76 16.22
C SER A 29 6.88 -8.50 17.29
N LEU A 30 7.57 -9.28 18.12
CA LEU A 30 6.97 -10.04 19.21
C LEU A 30 6.09 -9.16 20.12
N GLY A 31 6.48 -7.91 20.36
CA GLY A 31 5.71 -6.95 21.15
C GLY A 31 4.36 -6.60 20.55
N VAL A 32 4.27 -6.44 19.22
CA VAL A 32 3.00 -6.18 18.52
C VAL A 32 2.10 -7.42 18.50
N MET A 33 2.70 -8.62 18.41
CA MET A 33 1.95 -9.88 18.47
C MET A 33 1.29 -10.10 19.82
N LEU A 34 1.97 -9.72 20.93
CA LEU A 34 1.48 -9.96 22.30
C LEU A 34 0.57 -8.85 22.82
N ASN A 35 0.89 -7.60 22.51
CA ASN A 35 0.23 -6.43 23.12
C ASN A 35 -0.60 -5.59 22.13
N GLY A 36 -0.58 -5.93 20.87
CA GLY A 36 -1.17 -5.11 19.81
C GLY A 36 -0.37 -3.83 19.50
N PRO A 37 -0.85 -2.98 18.57
CA PRO A 37 -0.16 -1.75 18.22
C PRO A 37 -0.24 -0.73 19.35
N GLN A 38 0.89 -0.09 19.64
CA GLN A 38 0.97 1.00 20.61
C GLN A 38 0.35 2.29 20.04
N ALA A 39 0.03 3.24 20.91
CA ALA A 39 -0.60 4.51 20.50
C ALA A 39 0.20 5.26 19.45
N GLU A 40 1.53 5.25 19.52
CA GLU A 40 2.41 5.90 18.55
C GLU A 40 2.29 5.27 17.15
N GLN A 41 2.20 3.95 17.07
CA GLN A 41 2.02 3.22 15.82
C GLN A 41 0.66 3.50 15.19
N ILE A 42 -0.39 3.56 15.99
CA ILE A 42 -1.74 3.94 15.55
C ILE A 42 -1.72 5.37 15.00
N ASN A 43 -1.08 6.30 15.70
CA ASN A 43 -0.96 7.69 15.27
C ASN A 43 -0.13 7.81 13.97
N GLY A 44 0.88 6.96 13.77
CA GLY A 44 1.62 6.86 12.52
C GLY A 44 0.73 6.52 11.33
N ILE A 45 -0.13 5.51 11.47
CA ILE A 45 -1.10 5.14 10.43
C ILE A 45 -2.11 6.26 10.18
N ILE A 46 -2.65 6.88 11.24
CA ILE A 46 -3.58 8.01 11.10
C ILE A 46 -2.94 9.14 10.31
N ARG A 47 -1.70 9.49 10.62
CA ARG A 47 -0.95 10.52 9.91
C ARG A 47 -0.73 10.14 8.45
N GLN A 48 -0.31 8.89 8.17
CA GLN A 48 -0.12 8.43 6.80
C GLN A 48 -1.42 8.47 6.00
N MET A 49 -2.54 8.04 6.57
CA MET A 49 -3.86 8.10 5.90
C MET A 49 -4.29 9.53 5.58
N ASN A 50 -3.89 10.51 6.40
CA ASN A 50 -4.19 11.92 6.17
C ASN A 50 -3.22 12.56 5.17
N ASP A 51 -1.92 12.39 5.37
CA ASP A 51 -0.87 13.17 4.72
C ASP A 51 -0.14 12.38 3.60
N GLY A 52 -0.32 11.06 3.53
CA GLY A 52 0.36 10.21 2.56
C GLY A 52 -0.11 10.46 1.12
N ASP A 53 0.75 10.14 0.18
CA ASP A 53 0.51 10.32 -1.24
C ASP A 53 -0.35 9.19 -1.81
N LEU A 54 -1.32 9.53 -2.65
CA LEU A 54 -2.26 8.56 -3.21
C LEU A 54 -1.69 7.86 -4.43
N SER A 55 -1.90 6.57 -4.48
CA SER A 55 -1.63 5.73 -5.63
C SER A 55 -2.63 4.56 -5.68
N THR A 56 -2.30 3.51 -6.38
CA THR A 56 -3.22 2.41 -6.62
C THR A 56 -2.66 1.07 -6.19
N GLY A 57 -3.55 0.18 -5.78
CA GLY A 57 -3.28 -1.24 -5.61
C GLY A 57 -4.23 -2.08 -6.44
N VAL A 58 -3.81 -3.28 -6.78
CA VAL A 58 -4.61 -4.25 -7.54
C VAL A 58 -4.55 -5.61 -6.88
N VAL A 59 -5.69 -6.26 -6.74
CA VAL A 59 -5.76 -7.64 -6.27
C VAL A 59 -5.25 -8.58 -7.37
N MET A 60 -4.17 -9.30 -7.09
CA MET A 60 -3.49 -10.19 -8.05
C MET A 60 -3.92 -11.65 -7.89
N SER A 61 -4.27 -12.05 -6.68
CA SER A 61 -4.75 -13.40 -6.34
C SER A 61 -5.70 -13.32 -5.15
N THR A 62 -6.62 -14.26 -5.04
CA THR A 62 -7.52 -14.39 -3.90
C THR A 62 -7.20 -15.59 -3.01
N ASN A 63 -6.31 -16.48 -3.44
CA ASN A 63 -5.90 -17.65 -2.67
C ASN A 63 -4.41 -17.99 -2.89
N PRO A 64 -3.48 -17.48 -2.06
CA PRO A 64 -3.69 -16.49 -1.01
C PRO A 64 -4.10 -15.12 -1.56
N LEU A 65 -4.63 -14.24 -0.71
CA LEU A 65 -4.95 -12.90 -1.13
C LEU A 65 -3.66 -12.09 -1.32
N LEU A 66 -3.35 -11.77 -2.58
CA LEU A 66 -2.20 -10.95 -2.95
C LEU A 66 -2.65 -9.61 -3.50
N VAL A 67 -2.04 -8.54 -3.01
CA VAL A 67 -2.29 -7.18 -3.47
C VAL A 67 -0.98 -6.54 -3.90
N ALA A 68 -0.88 -6.15 -5.16
CA ALA A 68 0.22 -5.34 -5.68
C ALA A 68 -0.09 -3.86 -5.42
N CYS A 69 0.72 -3.22 -4.60
CA CYS A 69 0.64 -1.80 -4.28
C CYS A 69 1.72 -1.06 -5.04
N TYR A 70 1.33 -0.18 -5.95
CA TYR A 70 2.24 0.55 -6.82
C TYR A 70 2.51 1.97 -6.31
N SER A 71 3.70 2.46 -6.58
CA SER A 71 4.07 3.86 -6.41
C SER A 71 4.63 4.41 -7.71
N ASP A 72 3.89 5.31 -8.35
CA ASP A 72 4.29 5.97 -9.59
C ASP A 72 5.47 6.94 -9.40
N ASP A 73 5.54 7.62 -8.27
CA ASP A 73 6.65 8.49 -7.91
C ASP A 73 7.98 7.76 -7.73
N PHE A 74 7.90 6.51 -7.34
CA PHE A 74 9.06 5.67 -7.00
C PHE A 74 9.33 4.61 -8.07
N ASP A 75 8.33 4.36 -8.91
CA ASP A 75 8.28 3.27 -9.89
C ASP A 75 8.68 1.94 -9.25
N ALA A 76 7.91 1.54 -8.25
CA ALA A 76 8.11 0.31 -7.52
C ALA A 76 6.79 -0.31 -7.08
N VAL A 77 6.79 -1.64 -6.98
CA VAL A 77 5.67 -2.45 -6.47
C VAL A 77 6.06 -3.08 -5.13
N ALA A 78 5.17 -2.97 -4.16
CA ALA A 78 5.17 -3.77 -2.95
C ALA A 78 4.05 -4.82 -3.06
N LEU A 79 4.39 -6.10 -2.96
CA LEU A 79 3.42 -7.19 -2.96
C LEU A 79 3.06 -7.57 -1.52
N TYR A 80 1.80 -7.38 -1.14
CA TYR A 80 1.28 -7.77 0.17
C TYR A 80 0.49 -9.06 0.11
N CYS A 81 0.74 -9.93 1.08
CA CYS A 81 0.01 -11.16 1.28
C CYS A 81 -0.89 -11.05 2.52
N TYR A 82 -2.17 -11.34 2.34
CA TYR A 82 -3.17 -11.36 3.39
C TYR A 82 -3.84 -12.74 3.48
N PRO A 83 -4.48 -13.06 4.62
CA PRO A 83 -5.30 -14.25 4.72
C PRO A 83 -6.41 -14.27 3.65
N THR A 84 -6.66 -15.44 3.06
CA THR A 84 -7.67 -15.64 1.99
C THR A 84 -9.07 -15.15 2.42
N GLU A 85 -9.42 -15.38 3.68
CA GLU A 85 -10.72 -15.01 4.26
C GLU A 85 -10.97 -13.51 4.23
N LEU A 86 -9.90 -12.69 4.24
CA LEU A 86 -10.04 -11.23 4.18
C LEU A 86 -10.60 -10.80 2.82
N GLY A 87 -10.10 -11.35 1.73
CA GLY A 87 -10.61 -11.07 0.38
C GLY A 87 -12.08 -11.41 0.23
N THR A 88 -12.48 -12.57 0.70
CA THR A 88 -13.89 -13.01 0.70
C THR A 88 -14.77 -12.08 1.54
N LYS A 89 -14.33 -11.74 2.74
CA LYS A 89 -15.06 -10.83 3.65
C LYS A 89 -15.25 -9.43 3.06
N LEU A 90 -14.30 -8.95 2.29
CA LEU A 90 -14.33 -7.62 1.68
C LEU A 90 -14.92 -7.62 0.26
N GLY A 91 -15.27 -8.80 -0.27
CA GLY A 91 -15.79 -8.94 -1.64
C GLY A 91 -14.76 -8.63 -2.72
N TRP A 92 -13.48 -8.82 -2.44
CA TRP A 92 -12.42 -8.57 -3.40
C TRP A 92 -12.22 -9.76 -4.33
N SER A 93 -12.03 -9.47 -5.61
CA SER A 93 -11.69 -10.43 -6.66
C SER A 93 -10.43 -10.01 -7.39
N VAL A 94 -9.83 -10.91 -8.16
CA VAL A 94 -8.69 -10.59 -9.01
C VAL A 94 -9.04 -9.42 -9.94
N GLY A 95 -8.14 -8.44 -10.00
CA GLY A 95 -8.35 -7.20 -10.74
C GLY A 95 -9.09 -6.10 -9.96
N THR A 96 -9.59 -6.38 -8.75
CA THR A 96 -10.18 -5.32 -7.91
C THR A 96 -9.16 -4.21 -7.68
N ARG A 97 -9.53 -2.97 -8.06
CA ARG A 97 -8.75 -1.77 -7.83
C ARG A 97 -8.93 -1.29 -6.38
N LEU A 98 -7.81 -1.07 -5.72
CA LEU A 98 -7.74 -0.53 -4.37
C LEU A 98 -7.04 0.83 -4.38
N LEU A 99 -7.31 1.64 -3.36
CA LEU A 99 -6.61 2.90 -3.17
C LEU A 99 -5.48 2.70 -2.18
N THR A 100 -4.26 3.10 -2.55
CA THR A 100 -3.14 3.10 -1.62
C THR A 100 -2.77 4.50 -1.18
N VAL A 101 -2.29 4.60 0.05
CA VAL A 101 -1.76 5.83 0.66
C VAL A 101 -0.31 5.56 0.99
N ASN A 102 0.59 6.15 0.22
CA ASN A 102 2.00 5.86 0.25
C ASN A 102 2.76 6.80 1.19
N TRP A 103 3.70 6.25 1.93
CA TRP A 103 4.68 6.99 2.70
C TRP A 103 6.08 6.61 2.25
N TYR A 104 6.89 7.62 1.97
CA TYR A 104 8.25 7.43 1.48
C TYR A 104 9.26 7.66 2.60
N ASN A 105 10.31 6.85 2.65
CA ASN A 105 11.32 6.94 3.70
C ASN A 105 12.74 6.91 3.13
N GLY A 106 13.59 7.73 3.75
CA GLY A 106 15.01 7.86 3.42
C GLY A 106 15.28 8.53 2.07
N TYR A 107 16.46 9.12 1.94
CA TYR A 107 16.94 9.71 0.70
C TYR A 107 18.10 8.90 0.14
N GLY A 108 18.14 8.82 -1.17
CA GLY A 108 19.24 8.22 -1.91
C GLY A 108 19.44 6.73 -1.63
N LEU A 109 19.68 5.96 -2.65
CA LEU A 109 19.95 4.54 -2.50
C LEU A 109 21.43 4.23 -2.57
N THR A 110 21.89 3.65 -1.50
CA THR A 110 23.11 2.81 -1.56
C THR A 110 22.75 1.34 -1.84
N LYS A 111 21.53 0.89 -1.50
CA LYS A 111 21.09 -0.48 -1.72
C LYS A 111 19.56 -0.54 -1.89
N LYS A 112 19.07 -1.27 -2.90
CA LYS A 112 17.65 -1.53 -3.12
C LYS A 112 17.04 -2.31 -1.94
N ASN A 113 15.79 -1.99 -1.59
CA ASN A 113 15.02 -2.77 -0.64
C ASN A 113 14.61 -4.10 -1.31
N LYS A 114 14.83 -5.22 -0.65
CA LYS A 114 14.52 -6.55 -1.19
C LYS A 114 13.01 -6.85 -1.23
N ASP A 115 12.22 -6.10 -0.47
CA ASP A 115 10.78 -6.27 -0.39
C ASP A 115 10.01 -5.48 -1.45
N LEU A 116 10.76 -4.81 -2.35
CA LEU A 116 10.20 -4.01 -3.44
C LEU A 116 10.72 -4.49 -4.78
N ASP A 117 9.83 -4.57 -5.75
CA ASP A 117 10.20 -4.71 -7.16
C ASP A 117 10.23 -3.34 -7.82
N TYR A 118 11.31 -3.04 -8.53
CA TYR A 118 11.61 -1.73 -9.07
C TYR A 118 11.44 -1.70 -10.58
N GLY A 119 10.61 -0.81 -11.07
CA GLY A 119 10.41 -0.57 -12.49
C GLY A 119 11.60 0.09 -13.17
N SER A 120 11.48 0.25 -14.48
CA SER A 120 12.53 0.83 -15.34
C SER A 120 12.76 2.32 -15.12
N ARG A 121 11.74 3.02 -14.60
CA ARG A 121 11.79 4.48 -14.32
C ARG A 121 12.21 4.81 -12.91
N TYR A 122 12.62 3.80 -12.14
CA TYR A 122 13.06 3.97 -10.78
C TYR A 122 14.15 5.05 -10.63
N ASN A 123 13.84 6.10 -9.88
CA ASN A 123 14.63 7.34 -9.84
C ASN A 123 15.62 7.45 -8.67
N LYS A 124 15.70 6.44 -7.81
CA LYS A 124 16.55 6.41 -6.60
C LYS A 124 16.28 7.53 -5.58
N LYS A 125 15.13 8.19 -5.68
CA LYS A 125 14.77 9.33 -4.82
C LYS A 125 14.58 8.91 -3.36
N TYR A 126 13.96 7.75 -3.14
CA TYR A 126 13.66 7.22 -1.82
C TYR A 126 14.29 5.84 -1.60
N LYS A 127 14.47 5.47 -0.34
CA LYS A 127 14.94 4.13 0.06
C LYS A 127 13.83 3.09 0.00
N THR A 128 12.64 3.47 0.43
CA THR A 128 11.50 2.56 0.52
C THR A 128 10.20 3.33 0.43
N VAL A 129 9.15 2.61 0.08
CA VAL A 129 7.77 3.05 0.15
C VAL A 129 6.99 2.10 1.05
N GLY A 130 6.11 2.63 1.88
CA GLY A 130 5.20 1.88 2.73
C GLY A 130 3.76 2.20 2.37
N PRO A 131 3.12 1.44 1.47
CA PRO A 131 1.72 1.65 1.12
C PRO A 131 0.77 1.14 2.21
N LEU A 132 -0.29 1.90 2.48
CA LEU A 132 -1.46 1.45 3.22
C LEU A 132 -2.64 1.34 2.26
N ILE A 133 -3.44 0.28 2.38
CA ILE A 133 -4.66 0.11 1.59
C ILE A 133 -5.79 0.86 2.30
N ALA A 134 -6.30 1.94 1.70
CA ALA A 134 -7.27 2.83 2.35
C ALA A 134 -8.53 2.12 2.80
N GLU A 135 -9.02 1.15 2.03
CA GLU A 135 -10.22 0.35 2.33
C GLU A 135 -10.13 -0.39 3.68
N LEU A 136 -8.91 -0.66 4.14
CA LEU A 136 -8.68 -1.34 5.43
C LEU A 136 -8.73 -0.39 6.64
N TYR A 137 -8.65 0.93 6.44
CA TYR A 137 -8.45 1.88 7.54
C TYR A 137 -9.49 2.98 7.65
N THR A 138 -10.31 3.19 6.63
CA THR A 138 -11.41 4.17 6.65
C THR A 138 -12.75 3.54 6.26
N ASP A 139 -13.84 4.15 6.70
CA ASP A 139 -15.21 3.79 6.29
C ASP A 139 -15.76 4.75 5.22
N ASN A 140 -14.98 5.75 4.81
CA ASN A 140 -15.41 6.77 3.86
C ASN A 140 -15.27 6.26 2.41
N ILE A 141 -16.20 5.40 2.00
CA ILE A 141 -16.21 4.77 0.67
C ILE A 141 -16.40 5.81 -0.44
N GLU A 142 -17.20 6.83 -0.21
CA GLU A 142 -17.42 7.90 -1.21
C GLU A 142 -16.10 8.62 -1.51
N ARG A 143 -15.33 8.95 -0.47
CA ARG A 143 -14.02 9.58 -0.64
C ARG A 143 -13.02 8.65 -1.33
N ILE A 144 -13.00 7.37 -0.97
CA ILE A 144 -12.17 6.36 -1.65
C ILE A 144 -12.49 6.35 -3.15
N ASN A 145 -13.76 6.23 -3.52
CA ASN A 145 -14.17 6.16 -4.91
C ASN A 145 -13.85 7.44 -5.68
N ARG A 146 -14.08 8.60 -5.07
CA ARG A 146 -13.68 9.89 -5.66
C ARG A 146 -12.18 9.95 -5.89
N LYS A 147 -11.37 9.59 -4.90
CA LYS A 147 -9.91 9.61 -5.02
C LYS A 147 -9.39 8.60 -6.04
N LYS A 148 -10.00 7.43 -6.17
CA LYS A 148 -9.69 6.48 -7.25
C LYS A 148 -9.92 7.08 -8.64
N SER A 149 -10.98 7.87 -8.83
CA SER A 149 -11.25 8.51 -10.11
C SER A 149 -10.29 9.65 -10.47
N GLU A 150 -9.57 10.20 -9.49
CA GLU A 150 -8.53 11.21 -9.70
C GLU A 150 -7.19 10.60 -10.16
N ILE A 151 -6.98 9.29 -9.98
CA ILE A 151 -5.75 8.61 -10.38
C ILE A 151 -5.84 8.23 -11.85
N PRO A 152 -4.87 8.62 -12.70
CA PRO A 152 -4.86 8.28 -14.12
C PRO A 152 -4.91 6.78 -14.36
N GLU A 153 -5.63 6.36 -15.42
CA GLU A 153 -5.78 4.94 -15.78
C GLU A 153 -4.45 4.28 -16.13
N GLU A 154 -3.50 5.02 -16.66
CA GLU A 154 -2.14 4.56 -16.94
C GLU A 154 -1.38 4.11 -15.69
N ILE A 155 -1.65 4.73 -14.53
CA ILE A 155 -1.07 4.33 -13.24
C ILE A 155 -1.67 2.99 -12.80
N LEU A 156 -2.98 2.80 -13.00
CA LEU A 156 -3.63 1.52 -12.72
C LEU A 156 -3.09 0.40 -13.61
N GLU A 157 -2.90 0.66 -14.89
CA GLU A 157 -2.36 -0.32 -15.83
C GLU A 157 -0.90 -0.67 -15.51
N SER A 158 -0.07 0.31 -15.14
CA SER A 158 1.28 0.07 -14.63
C SER A 158 1.27 -0.82 -13.39
N ALA A 159 0.40 -0.53 -12.42
CA ALA A 159 0.26 -1.35 -11.21
C ALA A 159 -0.12 -2.79 -11.53
N ARG A 160 -1.01 -2.99 -12.50
CA ARG A 160 -1.46 -4.32 -12.95
C ARG A 160 -0.34 -5.09 -13.63
N LEU A 161 0.37 -4.48 -14.57
CA LEU A 161 1.44 -5.12 -15.34
C LEU A 161 2.64 -5.46 -14.46
N ASP A 162 3.10 -4.50 -13.65
CA ASP A 162 4.22 -4.71 -12.75
C ASP A 162 3.85 -5.72 -11.65
N GLY A 163 2.59 -5.68 -11.15
CA GLY A 163 2.08 -6.66 -10.22
C GLY A 163 2.06 -8.09 -10.79
N ILE A 164 1.72 -8.28 -12.07
CA ILE A 164 1.78 -9.58 -12.75
C ILE A 164 3.23 -10.07 -12.79
N THR A 165 4.17 -9.22 -13.17
CA THR A 165 5.59 -9.56 -13.25
C THR A 165 6.11 -9.96 -11.88
N THR A 166 5.90 -9.13 -10.87
CA THR A 166 6.33 -9.39 -9.48
C THR A 166 5.75 -10.70 -8.95
N THR A 167 4.45 -10.94 -9.20
CA THR A 167 3.79 -12.18 -8.75
C THR A 167 4.40 -13.40 -9.42
N ARG A 168 4.67 -13.36 -10.71
CA ARG A 168 5.30 -14.46 -11.45
C ARG A 168 6.70 -14.76 -10.95
N GLU A 169 7.52 -13.74 -10.75
CA GLU A 169 8.88 -13.88 -10.23
C GLU A 169 8.89 -14.49 -8.82
N MET A 170 7.99 -14.03 -7.94
CA MET A 170 7.90 -14.53 -6.57
C MET A 170 7.48 -16.00 -6.49
N PHE A 171 6.58 -16.44 -7.36
CA PHE A 171 6.04 -17.81 -7.32
C PHE A 171 6.62 -18.73 -8.40
N ASN A 172 7.58 -18.27 -9.20
CA ASN A 172 8.22 -19.00 -10.31
C ASN A 172 7.21 -19.61 -11.30
N ILE A 173 6.18 -18.85 -11.68
CA ILE A 173 5.13 -19.27 -12.62
C ILE A 173 5.13 -18.42 -13.89
#